data_0450cd28bfe24ff8d5543944c8538ef6
#
_entry.id   0450cd28bfe24ff8d5543944c8538ef6
#
_cell.length_a   1.000
_cell.length_b   1.000
_cell.length_c   1.000
_cell.angle_alpha   90.00
_cell.angle_beta   90.00
_cell.angle_gamma   90.00
#
_symmetry.space_group_name_H-M   'P 1'
#
loop_
_entity.id
_entity.type
_entity.pdbx_description
1 polymer ?
#
loop_
_entity_poly.entity_id
_entity_poly.type
_entity_poly.pdbx_seq_one_letter_code
_entity_poly.pdbx_strand_id
1 'polypeptide(L)'
;MISGTSVQAQDDDRVLAIGGSVTEIIYALGQQDRLVARDTTSSFPPEAEALPDVGYMRALSPEGVLSVNPDLVIAEAGSGPPETIEVLEEAAINFVMVPDGYDRASIGEKIRAVAAALGVDAAGEDLAAEVDADLAEAEAAAATGGTPPRVLFILSMQGGRILASGTDTGAAGIIALAGGENAVTEFDGYKPLTDEAVTALAPDVILMMDRQGDHSAADAELFSHPALSTTPAAQTGSVVRMDGLLMLGFGPRTPEAVRALSAAFDEARG
;
A
#
# COMPACT_ATOMS: atom_id res chain seq x y z
N MET A 1 36.67 19.24 -3.26
CA MET A 1 35.53 19.68 -2.45
C MET A 1 34.42 20.03 -3.41
N ILE A 2 33.48 19.12 -3.58
CA ILE A 2 32.27 19.34 -4.37
C ILE A 2 31.21 19.72 -3.35
N SER A 3 30.87 21.00 -3.29
CA SER A 3 29.75 21.49 -2.50
C SER A 3 28.46 20.97 -3.15
N GLY A 4 27.86 19.93 -2.59
CA GLY A 4 26.50 19.54 -2.93
C GLY A 4 25.57 20.66 -2.48
N THR A 5 24.99 21.36 -3.43
CA THR A 5 23.91 22.30 -3.19
C THR A 5 22.67 21.43 -2.91
N SER A 6 22.28 21.32 -1.66
CA SER A 6 20.95 20.82 -1.31
C SER A 6 19.96 21.83 -1.89
N VAL A 7 19.23 21.45 -2.91
CA VAL A 7 18.08 22.20 -3.40
C VAL A 7 17.01 22.06 -2.31
N GLN A 8 16.82 23.10 -1.50
CA GLN A 8 15.68 23.19 -0.59
C GLN A 8 14.44 23.54 -1.43
N ALA A 9 13.41 22.73 -1.32
CA ALA A 9 12.08 23.05 -1.85
C ALA A 9 11.61 24.38 -1.23
N GLN A 10 11.00 25.24 -2.06
CA GLN A 10 10.43 26.51 -1.59
C GLN A 10 8.96 26.27 -1.22
N ASP A 11 8.42 27.06 -0.30
CA ASP A 11 7.02 26.94 0.17
C ASP A 11 5.98 27.07 -0.97
N ASP A 12 6.36 27.59 -2.11
CA ASP A 12 5.52 27.81 -3.29
C ASP A 12 5.66 26.74 -4.39
N ASP A 13 6.45 25.65 -4.17
CA ASP A 13 6.63 24.61 -5.19
C ASP A 13 5.31 23.89 -5.51
N ARG A 14 5.07 23.68 -6.79
CA ARG A 14 3.94 22.91 -7.32
C ARG A 14 4.26 21.43 -7.28
N VAL A 15 3.74 20.73 -6.27
CA VAL A 15 4.06 19.33 -6.00
C VAL A 15 3.06 18.40 -6.68
N LEU A 16 3.57 17.41 -7.43
CA LEU A 16 2.82 16.26 -7.90
C LEU A 16 3.16 15.04 -7.03
N ALA A 17 2.16 14.44 -6.40
CA ALA A 17 2.31 13.20 -5.66
C ALA A 17 1.94 11.99 -6.54
N ILE A 18 2.83 11.00 -6.60
CA ILE A 18 2.62 9.72 -7.28
C ILE A 18 2.79 8.59 -6.28
N GLY A 19 1.70 7.88 -6.01
CA GLY A 19 1.57 6.88 -4.94
C GLY A 19 0.67 7.39 -3.81
N GLY A 20 -0.33 6.56 -3.45
CA GLY A 20 -1.33 6.93 -2.44
C GLY A 20 -0.71 7.23 -1.08
N SER A 21 0.31 6.46 -0.68
CA SER A 21 1.04 6.70 0.58
C SER A 21 1.81 8.02 0.59
N VAL A 22 2.36 8.44 -0.56
CA VAL A 22 3.03 9.74 -0.71
C VAL A 22 2.04 10.87 -0.47
N THR A 23 0.86 10.78 -1.08
CA THR A 23 -0.20 11.77 -0.88
C THR A 23 -0.63 11.84 0.59
N GLU A 24 -0.85 10.70 1.25
CA GLU A 24 -1.19 10.66 2.68
C GLU A 24 -0.12 11.33 3.55
N ILE A 25 1.16 11.05 3.28
CA ILE A 25 2.27 11.65 4.02
C ILE A 25 2.30 13.17 3.83
N ILE A 26 2.10 13.66 2.60
CA ILE A 26 2.07 15.10 2.31
C ILE A 26 0.95 15.80 3.11
N TYR A 27 -0.24 15.20 3.17
CA TYR A 27 -1.33 15.69 4.00
C TYR A 27 -1.01 15.65 5.50
N ALA A 28 -0.43 14.55 5.99
CA ALA A 28 -0.04 14.41 7.40
C ALA A 28 1.05 15.41 7.82
N LEU A 29 1.91 15.83 6.88
CA LEU A 29 2.91 16.87 7.09
C LEU A 29 2.33 18.29 6.97
N GLY A 30 1.03 18.46 6.68
CA GLY A 30 0.39 19.77 6.50
C GLY A 30 0.84 20.51 5.24
N GLN A 31 1.31 19.80 4.22
CA GLN A 31 1.84 20.35 2.97
C GLN A 31 0.88 20.22 1.77
N GLN A 32 -0.39 19.90 2.01
CA GLN A 32 -1.39 19.65 0.98
C GLN A 32 -1.64 20.85 0.05
N ASP A 33 -1.44 22.07 0.54
CA ASP A 33 -1.66 23.30 -0.25
C ASP A 33 -0.67 23.43 -1.42
N ARG A 34 0.44 22.68 -1.37
CA ARG A 34 1.44 22.61 -2.44
C ARG A 34 1.06 21.61 -3.54
N LEU A 35 0.12 20.68 -3.26
CA LEU A 35 -0.30 19.68 -4.23
C LEU A 35 -1.06 20.29 -5.40
N VAL A 36 -0.59 20.04 -6.61
CA VAL A 36 -1.26 20.48 -7.85
C VAL A 36 -1.94 19.33 -8.58
N ALA A 37 -1.52 18.10 -8.31
CA ALA A 37 -2.12 16.89 -8.88
C ALA A 37 -1.70 15.65 -8.08
N ARG A 38 -2.36 14.54 -8.39
CA ARG A 38 -2.13 13.22 -7.79
C ARG A 38 -2.23 12.11 -8.83
N ASP A 39 -1.79 10.90 -8.49
CA ASP A 39 -2.07 9.71 -9.29
C ASP A 39 -3.41 9.03 -8.88
N THR A 40 -3.88 8.07 -9.66
CA THR A 40 -5.14 7.35 -9.42
C THR A 40 -5.19 6.62 -8.06
N THR A 41 -4.05 6.24 -7.47
CA THR A 41 -4.01 5.51 -6.18
C THR A 41 -4.19 6.41 -4.97
N SER A 42 -4.09 7.72 -5.14
CA SER A 42 -4.21 8.74 -4.10
C SER A 42 -5.68 9.03 -3.77
N SER A 43 -6.35 8.10 -3.09
CA SER A 43 -7.77 8.16 -2.72
C SER A 43 -8.02 8.67 -1.29
N PHE A 44 -6.97 8.95 -0.54
CA PHE A 44 -7.07 9.45 0.84
C PHE A 44 -6.06 10.59 1.10
N PRO A 45 -6.44 11.63 1.90
CA PRO A 45 -7.80 11.84 2.39
C PRO A 45 -8.77 12.15 1.23
N PRO A 46 -10.10 12.08 1.45
CA PRO A 46 -11.09 12.28 0.36
C PRO A 46 -10.93 13.59 -0.41
N GLU A 47 -10.38 14.62 0.24
CA GLU A 47 -10.11 15.92 -0.38
C GLU A 47 -9.06 15.82 -1.50
N ALA A 48 -8.16 14.83 -1.45
CA ALA A 48 -7.17 14.60 -2.49
C ALA A 48 -7.82 14.23 -3.84
N GLU A 49 -8.99 13.60 -3.82
CA GLU A 49 -9.71 13.22 -5.05
C GLU A 49 -10.15 14.44 -5.87
N ALA A 50 -10.23 15.63 -5.28
CA ALA A 50 -10.53 16.87 -5.99
C ALA A 50 -9.36 17.38 -6.86
N LEU A 51 -8.14 16.89 -6.62
CA LEU A 51 -6.95 17.24 -7.41
C LEU A 51 -6.99 16.56 -8.79
N PRO A 52 -6.42 17.19 -9.83
CA PRO A 52 -6.21 16.58 -11.13
C PRO A 52 -5.52 15.21 -11.02
N ASP A 53 -6.03 14.21 -11.74
CA ASP A 53 -5.50 12.85 -11.80
C ASP A 53 -4.60 12.70 -13.03
N VAL A 54 -3.34 12.31 -12.83
CA VAL A 54 -2.36 12.11 -13.90
C VAL A 54 -2.26 10.67 -14.39
N GLY A 55 -3.14 9.80 -13.90
CA GLY A 55 -3.19 8.38 -14.26
C GLY A 55 -2.59 7.46 -13.19
N TYR A 56 -2.56 6.16 -13.50
CA TYR A 56 -2.11 5.13 -12.55
C TYR A 56 -0.58 5.11 -12.43
N MET A 57 -0.06 5.10 -11.21
CA MET A 57 1.36 5.19 -10.89
C MET A 57 2.27 4.23 -11.69
N ARG A 58 1.77 3.05 -12.07
CA ARG A 58 2.53 2.04 -12.85
C ARG A 58 2.29 2.12 -14.36
N ALA A 59 1.45 3.05 -14.82
CA ALA A 59 1.12 3.28 -16.23
C ALA A 59 1.05 4.78 -16.54
N LEU A 60 1.99 5.54 -15.99
CA LEU A 60 2.11 6.98 -16.20
C LEU A 60 2.44 7.30 -17.67
N SER A 61 2.01 8.46 -18.12
CA SER A 61 2.49 9.05 -19.37
C SER A 61 3.24 10.36 -19.10
N PRO A 62 4.33 10.65 -19.81
CA PRO A 62 5.03 11.92 -19.65
C PRO A 62 4.12 13.13 -19.88
N GLU A 63 3.22 13.05 -20.86
CA GLU A 63 2.24 14.10 -21.17
C GLU A 63 1.29 14.35 -20.00
N GLY A 64 0.78 13.29 -19.36
CA GLY A 64 -0.10 13.41 -18.20
C GLY A 64 0.59 14.11 -17.05
N VAL A 65 1.81 13.70 -16.71
CA VAL A 65 2.63 14.30 -15.64
C VAL A 65 2.99 15.75 -15.95
N LEU A 66 3.46 16.03 -17.17
CA LEU A 66 3.88 17.38 -17.59
C LEU A 66 2.71 18.35 -17.75
N SER A 67 1.49 17.85 -18.01
CA SER A 67 0.31 18.69 -18.23
C SER A 67 -0.07 19.55 -17.03
N VAL A 68 0.28 19.11 -15.82
CA VAL A 68 0.00 19.83 -14.56
C VAL A 68 1.11 20.79 -14.15
N ASN A 69 2.18 20.87 -14.96
CA ASN A 69 3.32 21.76 -14.77
C ASN A 69 3.87 21.74 -13.34
N PRO A 70 4.35 20.58 -12.85
CA PRO A 70 4.91 20.46 -11.51
C PRO A 70 6.33 21.04 -11.45
N ASP A 71 6.71 21.61 -10.31
CA ASP A 71 8.10 21.99 -10.00
C ASP A 71 8.83 20.83 -9.32
N LEU A 72 8.08 20.01 -8.56
CA LEU A 72 8.56 18.84 -7.84
C LEU A 72 7.61 17.67 -8.06
N VAL A 73 8.16 16.52 -8.43
CA VAL A 73 7.45 15.22 -8.46
C VAL A 73 8.01 14.34 -7.35
N ILE A 74 7.15 13.89 -6.45
CA ILE A 74 7.51 12.89 -5.44
C ILE A 74 6.78 11.60 -5.80
N ALA A 75 7.54 10.57 -6.18
CA ALA A 75 7.00 9.32 -6.66
C ALA A 75 7.44 8.14 -5.78
N GLU A 76 6.50 7.25 -5.48
CA GLU A 76 6.78 6.01 -4.77
C GLU A 76 7.56 5.03 -5.66
N ALA A 77 8.51 4.30 -5.08
CA ALA A 77 9.26 3.27 -5.78
C ALA A 77 8.31 2.25 -6.46
N GLY A 78 8.68 1.83 -7.67
CA GLY A 78 7.80 1.02 -8.52
C GLY A 78 6.83 1.82 -9.38
N SER A 79 6.88 3.15 -9.33
CA SER A 79 6.23 4.02 -10.32
C SER A 79 6.88 3.83 -11.70
N GLY A 80 6.09 3.95 -12.75
CA GLY A 80 6.58 3.67 -14.10
C GLY A 80 5.52 3.87 -15.18
N PRO A 81 5.78 3.42 -16.40
CA PRO A 81 6.89 2.52 -16.79
C PRO A 81 8.27 3.20 -16.76
N PRO A 82 9.38 2.44 -16.73
CA PRO A 82 10.74 3.00 -16.64
C PRO A 82 11.04 4.07 -17.71
N GLU A 83 10.57 3.87 -18.92
CA GLU A 83 10.77 4.81 -20.05
C GLU A 83 10.11 6.17 -19.78
N THR A 84 8.98 6.18 -19.05
CA THR A 84 8.33 7.42 -18.62
C THR A 84 9.17 8.13 -17.56
N ILE A 85 9.71 7.38 -16.59
CA ILE A 85 10.56 7.97 -15.53
C ILE A 85 11.81 8.60 -16.15
N GLU A 86 12.49 7.93 -17.07
CA GLU A 86 13.66 8.47 -17.79
C GLU A 86 13.33 9.82 -18.47
N VAL A 87 12.18 9.92 -19.16
CA VAL A 87 11.74 11.16 -19.80
C VAL A 87 11.48 12.28 -18.79
N LEU A 88 10.89 11.95 -17.64
CA LEU A 88 10.60 12.93 -16.59
C LEU A 88 11.89 13.44 -15.92
N GLU A 89 12.87 12.57 -15.68
CA GLU A 89 14.18 12.95 -15.17
C GLU A 89 14.95 13.86 -16.15
N GLU A 90 14.82 13.62 -17.46
CA GLU A 90 15.43 14.47 -18.51
C GLU A 90 14.72 15.84 -18.67
N ALA A 91 13.47 15.96 -18.25
CA ALA A 91 12.67 17.17 -18.42
C ALA A 91 13.06 18.34 -17.48
N ALA A 92 14.16 18.19 -16.71
CA ALA A 92 14.65 19.17 -15.75
C ALA A 92 13.64 19.54 -14.63
N ILE A 93 12.68 18.65 -14.35
CA ILE A 93 11.81 18.72 -13.18
C ILE A 93 12.55 18.10 -11.99
N ASN A 94 12.39 18.66 -10.81
CA ASN A 94 12.89 18.02 -9.60
C ASN A 94 12.08 16.74 -9.35
N PHE A 95 12.67 15.58 -9.66
CA PHE A 95 12.03 14.27 -9.53
C PHE A 95 12.67 13.48 -8.38
N VAL A 96 11.87 13.12 -7.38
CA VAL A 96 12.32 12.38 -6.20
C VAL A 96 11.57 11.05 -6.12
N MET A 97 12.32 9.94 -6.24
CA MET A 97 11.81 8.61 -5.97
C MET A 97 11.97 8.31 -4.48
N VAL A 98 10.86 8.06 -3.77
CA VAL A 98 10.91 7.67 -2.36
C VAL A 98 10.92 6.15 -2.22
N PRO A 99 11.61 5.60 -1.19
CA PRO A 99 11.68 4.16 -0.99
C PRO A 99 10.30 3.59 -0.68
N ASP A 100 10.11 2.33 -1.05
CA ASP A 100 8.97 1.53 -0.64
C ASP A 100 9.45 0.28 0.09
N GLY A 101 8.62 -0.25 0.98
CA GLY A 101 8.90 -1.45 1.74
C GLY A 101 7.71 -1.86 2.59
N TYR A 102 7.75 -3.09 3.10
CA TYR A 102 6.57 -3.73 3.68
C TYR A 102 6.78 -4.11 5.14
N ASP A 103 7.61 -3.36 5.85
CA ASP A 103 7.87 -3.51 7.26
C ASP A 103 7.78 -2.17 8.00
N ARG A 104 7.86 -2.23 9.32
CA ARG A 104 7.78 -1.04 10.18
C ARG A 104 8.87 -0.01 9.90
N ALA A 105 10.10 -0.43 9.63
CA ALA A 105 11.21 0.49 9.41
C ALA A 105 11.03 1.30 8.11
N SER A 106 10.57 0.65 7.04
CA SER A 106 10.37 1.25 5.72
C SER A 106 9.29 2.34 5.72
N ILE A 107 8.29 2.27 6.60
CA ILE A 107 7.28 3.34 6.73
C ILE A 107 7.94 4.64 7.22
N GLY A 108 8.77 4.56 8.27
CA GLY A 108 9.51 5.71 8.77
C GLY A 108 10.49 6.28 7.74
N GLU A 109 11.16 5.41 6.98
CA GLU A 109 12.07 5.83 5.90
C GLU A 109 11.32 6.57 4.78
N LYS A 110 10.15 6.08 4.37
CA LYS A 110 9.27 6.72 3.38
C LYS A 110 8.81 8.11 3.87
N ILE A 111 8.34 8.22 5.12
CA ILE A 111 7.93 9.49 5.72
C ILE A 111 9.06 10.52 5.68
N ARG A 112 10.27 10.12 6.13
CA ARG A 112 11.44 11.00 6.11
C ARG A 112 11.84 11.42 4.71
N ALA A 113 11.80 10.50 3.75
CA ALA A 113 12.14 10.79 2.36
C ALA A 113 11.18 11.82 1.73
N VAL A 114 9.87 11.69 1.98
CA VAL A 114 8.86 12.68 1.53
C VAL A 114 9.09 14.02 2.21
N ALA A 115 9.32 14.03 3.53
CA ALA A 115 9.58 15.26 4.28
C ALA A 115 10.85 15.99 3.80
N ALA A 116 11.92 15.24 3.53
CA ALA A 116 13.17 15.79 2.98
C ALA A 116 12.96 16.41 1.59
N ALA A 117 12.18 15.75 0.72
CA ALA A 117 11.83 16.30 -0.59
C ALA A 117 11.03 17.61 -0.49
N LEU A 118 10.23 17.76 0.56
CA LEU A 118 9.43 18.97 0.82
C LEU A 118 10.19 20.04 1.62
N GLY A 119 11.38 19.72 2.18
CA GLY A 119 12.16 20.64 3.03
C GLY A 119 11.60 20.81 4.44
N VAL A 120 10.87 19.82 4.95
CA VAL A 120 10.22 19.84 6.28
C VAL A 120 10.73 18.71 7.18
N ASP A 121 12.04 18.46 7.19
CA ASP A 121 12.70 17.33 7.85
C ASP A 121 12.27 17.15 9.32
N ALA A 122 12.17 18.25 10.09
CA ALA A 122 11.79 18.17 11.51
C ALA A 122 10.37 17.61 11.69
N ALA A 123 9.41 18.06 10.89
CA ALA A 123 8.05 17.51 10.91
C ALA A 123 8.02 16.06 10.46
N GLY A 124 8.89 15.68 9.51
CA GLY A 124 9.06 14.30 9.07
C GLY A 124 9.58 13.38 10.17
N GLU A 125 10.55 13.83 10.98
CA GLU A 125 11.04 13.05 12.12
C GLU A 125 9.96 12.87 13.19
N ASP A 126 9.22 13.93 13.51
CA ASP A 126 8.13 13.87 14.48
C ASP A 126 7.03 12.90 14.02
N LEU A 127 6.58 13.00 12.76
CA LEU A 127 5.58 12.09 12.19
C LEU A 127 6.07 10.65 12.13
N ALA A 128 7.32 10.43 11.71
CA ALA A 128 7.90 9.08 11.66
C ALA A 128 7.96 8.44 13.05
N ALA A 129 8.33 9.21 14.08
CA ALA A 129 8.40 8.73 15.46
C ALA A 129 6.99 8.42 16.01
N GLU A 130 6.00 9.26 15.72
CA GLU A 130 4.59 9.04 16.11
C GLU A 130 4.05 7.75 15.49
N VAL A 131 4.19 7.59 14.17
CA VAL A 131 3.71 6.40 13.44
C VAL A 131 4.45 5.14 13.90
N ASP A 132 5.76 5.21 14.16
CA ASP A 132 6.54 4.08 14.67
C ASP A 132 6.05 3.63 16.06
N ALA A 133 5.78 4.56 16.96
CA ALA A 133 5.28 4.25 18.30
C ALA A 133 3.87 3.64 18.25
N ASP A 134 2.99 4.20 17.41
CA ASP A 134 1.62 3.72 17.24
C ASP A 134 1.57 2.33 16.60
N LEU A 135 2.46 2.08 15.62
CA LEU A 135 2.59 0.76 14.99
C LEU A 135 3.16 -0.28 15.97
N ALA A 136 4.15 0.11 16.79
CA ALA A 136 4.68 -0.79 17.82
C ALA A 136 3.61 -1.26 18.81
N GLU A 137 2.71 -0.35 19.21
CA GLU A 137 1.58 -0.68 20.08
C GLU A 137 0.60 -1.63 19.36
N ALA A 138 0.29 -1.37 18.08
CA ALA A 138 -0.59 -2.23 17.30
C ALA A 138 -0.02 -3.65 17.11
N GLU A 139 1.27 -3.77 16.78
CA GLU A 139 1.96 -5.06 16.66
C GLU A 139 2.00 -5.83 18.00
N ALA A 140 2.28 -5.12 19.10
CA ALA A 140 2.30 -5.74 20.43
C ALA A 140 0.93 -6.28 20.82
N ALA A 141 -0.15 -5.58 20.49
CA ALA A 141 -1.52 -6.05 20.69
C ALA A 141 -1.82 -7.28 19.82
N ALA A 142 -1.44 -7.25 18.55
CA ALA A 142 -1.63 -8.36 17.61
C ALA A 142 -0.91 -9.65 18.05
N ALA A 143 0.28 -9.53 18.66
CA ALA A 143 1.08 -10.67 19.12
C ALA A 143 0.42 -11.46 20.29
N THR A 144 -0.58 -10.92 20.96
CA THR A 144 -1.26 -11.57 22.11
C THR A 144 -2.36 -12.55 21.71
N GLY A 145 -2.73 -12.62 20.44
CA GLY A 145 -3.91 -13.32 19.93
C GLY A 145 -3.83 -14.86 19.85
N GLY A 146 -2.75 -15.51 20.27
CA GLY A 146 -2.60 -16.97 20.21
C GLY A 146 -1.89 -17.45 18.93
N THR A 147 -2.30 -18.62 18.39
CA THR A 147 -1.69 -19.16 17.17
C THR A 147 -2.03 -18.28 15.97
N PRO A 148 -1.03 -17.79 15.19
CA PRO A 148 -1.30 -17.00 14.00
C PRO A 148 -2.22 -17.70 13.01
N PRO A 149 -3.29 -17.07 12.50
CA PRO A 149 -4.12 -17.66 11.47
C PRO A 149 -3.37 -17.67 10.13
N ARG A 150 -3.61 -18.70 9.34
CA ARG A 150 -3.10 -18.79 7.96
C ARG A 150 -3.98 -17.96 7.05
N VAL A 151 -3.43 -16.89 6.50
CA VAL A 151 -4.17 -15.91 5.70
C VAL A 151 -3.81 -16.06 4.22
N LEU A 152 -4.82 -16.28 3.39
CA LEU A 152 -4.68 -16.26 1.93
C LEU A 152 -5.13 -14.89 1.39
N PHE A 153 -4.17 -14.07 0.95
CA PHE A 153 -4.53 -12.86 0.23
C PHE A 153 -4.84 -13.16 -1.24
N ILE A 154 -6.04 -12.80 -1.66
CA ILE A 154 -6.51 -12.93 -3.05
C ILE A 154 -6.55 -11.53 -3.68
N LEU A 155 -5.65 -11.27 -4.64
CA LEU A 155 -5.62 -10.02 -5.38
C LEU A 155 -6.79 -9.91 -6.35
N SER A 156 -7.14 -11.00 -7.01
CA SER A 156 -8.30 -11.10 -7.89
C SER A 156 -8.73 -12.55 -8.11
N MET A 157 -10.02 -12.74 -8.39
CA MET A 157 -10.58 -13.99 -8.86
C MET A 157 -11.37 -13.71 -10.13
N GLN A 158 -10.90 -14.17 -11.27
CA GLN A 158 -11.53 -13.97 -12.57
C GLN A 158 -11.68 -15.29 -13.31
N GLY A 159 -12.90 -15.65 -13.67
CA GLY A 159 -13.18 -16.91 -14.35
C GLY A 159 -12.71 -18.14 -13.56
N GLY A 160 -12.78 -18.10 -12.23
CA GLY A 160 -12.29 -19.15 -11.34
C GLY A 160 -10.78 -19.22 -11.16
N ARG A 161 -10.02 -18.27 -11.72
CA ARG A 161 -8.55 -18.21 -11.54
C ARG A 161 -8.21 -17.29 -10.37
N ILE A 162 -7.59 -17.84 -9.35
CA ILE A 162 -7.17 -17.12 -8.15
C ILE A 162 -5.75 -16.59 -8.37
N LEU A 163 -5.59 -15.26 -8.33
CA LEU A 163 -4.30 -14.57 -8.27
C LEU A 163 -4.01 -14.22 -6.82
N ALA A 164 -3.02 -14.85 -6.22
CA ALA A 164 -2.69 -14.71 -4.82
C ALA A 164 -1.33 -14.06 -4.58
N SER A 165 -1.14 -13.54 -3.37
CA SER A 165 0.11 -12.97 -2.90
C SER A 165 1.01 -14.04 -2.30
N GLY A 166 2.25 -14.13 -2.79
CA GLY A 166 3.35 -14.81 -2.14
C GLY A 166 4.13 -13.89 -1.18
N THR A 167 5.41 -14.19 -1.02
CA THR A 167 6.35 -13.39 -0.22
C THR A 167 6.77 -12.11 -0.95
N ASP A 168 7.47 -11.19 -0.24
CA ASP A 168 7.97 -9.92 -0.77
C ASP A 168 6.86 -9.06 -1.42
N THR A 169 5.76 -8.88 -0.68
CA THR A 169 4.59 -8.08 -1.09
C THR A 169 4.02 -7.30 0.09
N GLY A 170 3.34 -6.19 -0.20
CA GLY A 170 2.59 -5.45 0.81
C GLY A 170 1.56 -6.31 1.55
N ALA A 171 0.91 -7.26 0.84
CA ALA A 171 -0.03 -8.17 1.49
C ALA A 171 0.65 -9.10 2.50
N ALA A 172 1.83 -9.65 2.17
CA ALA A 172 2.59 -10.46 3.12
C ALA A 172 3.06 -9.65 4.33
N GLY A 173 3.53 -8.41 4.09
CA GLY A 173 3.96 -7.50 5.15
C GLY A 173 2.84 -7.14 6.12
N ILE A 174 1.68 -6.71 5.62
CA ILE A 174 0.57 -6.31 6.49
C ILE A 174 -0.03 -7.49 7.26
N ILE A 175 -0.08 -8.68 6.65
CA ILE A 175 -0.49 -9.91 7.33
C ILE A 175 0.42 -10.20 8.51
N ALA A 176 1.74 -10.09 8.31
CA ALA A 176 2.72 -10.33 9.38
C ALA A 176 2.61 -9.29 10.50
N LEU A 177 2.52 -7.99 10.17
CA LEU A 177 2.34 -6.91 11.15
C LEU A 177 1.05 -7.10 11.98
N ALA A 178 -0.01 -7.63 11.36
CA ALA A 178 -1.28 -7.90 12.03
C ALA A 178 -1.33 -9.24 12.81
N GLY A 179 -0.21 -9.95 12.92
CA GLY A 179 -0.10 -11.20 13.66
C GLY A 179 -0.67 -12.42 12.96
N GLY A 180 -0.82 -12.38 11.63
CA GLY A 180 -1.16 -13.51 10.77
C GLY A 180 0.06 -14.17 10.13
N GLU A 181 -0.14 -15.33 9.51
CA GLU A 181 0.84 -16.04 8.68
C GLU A 181 0.37 -16.02 7.22
N ASN A 182 1.19 -15.50 6.29
CA ASN A 182 0.85 -15.62 4.88
C ASN A 182 0.83 -17.10 4.47
N ALA A 183 -0.31 -17.58 4.00
CA ALA A 183 -0.48 -18.99 3.63
C ALA A 183 0.41 -19.41 2.45
N VAL A 184 0.83 -18.46 1.61
CA VAL A 184 1.64 -18.70 0.40
C VAL A 184 3.08 -18.25 0.63
N THR A 185 4.01 -19.21 0.68
CA THR A 185 5.44 -18.97 0.92
C THR A 185 6.36 -19.49 -0.18
N GLU A 186 5.82 -20.15 -1.21
CA GLU A 186 6.60 -20.85 -2.24
C GLU A 186 7.09 -19.93 -3.37
N PHE A 187 6.67 -18.68 -3.40
CA PHE A 187 7.08 -17.73 -4.43
C PHE A 187 6.99 -16.27 -3.96
N ASP A 188 7.75 -15.39 -4.63
CA ASP A 188 7.69 -13.95 -4.45
C ASP A 188 6.69 -13.31 -5.39
N GLY A 189 6.06 -12.22 -4.95
CA GLY A 189 5.12 -11.42 -5.73
C GLY A 189 3.74 -12.06 -5.85
N TYR A 190 3.04 -11.73 -6.93
CA TYR A 190 1.66 -12.19 -7.17
C TYR A 190 1.64 -13.21 -8.30
N LYS A 191 1.12 -14.43 -8.04
CA LYS A 191 1.01 -15.49 -9.06
C LYS A 191 -0.34 -16.21 -8.98
N PRO A 192 -0.80 -16.78 -10.12
CA PRO A 192 -1.97 -17.65 -10.13
C PRO A 192 -1.70 -18.91 -9.32
N LEU A 193 -2.67 -19.34 -8.53
CA LEU A 193 -2.67 -20.62 -7.84
C LEU A 193 -3.50 -21.65 -8.60
N THR A 194 -3.12 -22.94 -8.49
CA THR A 194 -3.96 -24.07 -8.89
C THR A 194 -4.95 -24.42 -7.78
N ASP A 195 -6.02 -25.12 -8.13
CA ASP A 195 -7.02 -25.58 -7.16
C ASP A 195 -6.43 -26.49 -6.09
N GLU A 196 -5.48 -27.35 -6.49
CA GLU A 196 -4.77 -28.24 -5.57
C GLU A 196 -3.91 -27.44 -4.58
N ALA A 197 -3.24 -26.38 -5.06
CA ALA A 197 -2.44 -25.51 -4.18
C ALA A 197 -3.34 -24.78 -3.16
N VAL A 198 -4.45 -24.20 -3.59
CA VAL A 198 -5.43 -23.53 -2.71
C VAL A 198 -5.95 -24.48 -1.63
N THR A 199 -6.34 -25.70 -2.02
CA THR A 199 -6.82 -26.74 -1.09
C THR A 199 -5.73 -27.13 -0.09
N ALA A 200 -4.48 -27.30 -0.55
CA ALA A 200 -3.35 -27.68 0.31
C ALA A 200 -2.94 -26.58 1.32
N LEU A 201 -3.10 -25.29 0.94
CA LEU A 201 -2.83 -24.16 1.81
C LEU A 201 -3.77 -24.11 3.01
N ALA A 202 -5.00 -24.61 2.87
CA ALA A 202 -6.01 -24.67 3.94
C ALA A 202 -6.08 -23.36 4.75
N PRO A 203 -6.33 -22.19 4.15
CA PRO A 203 -6.35 -20.92 4.86
C PRO A 203 -7.48 -20.86 5.89
N ASP A 204 -7.20 -20.22 7.02
CA ASP A 204 -8.17 -19.90 8.06
C ASP A 204 -8.96 -18.62 7.72
N VAL A 205 -8.30 -17.69 6.98
CA VAL A 205 -8.86 -16.41 6.57
C VAL A 205 -8.56 -16.14 5.11
N ILE A 206 -9.54 -15.62 4.37
CA ILE A 206 -9.35 -15.02 3.06
C ILE A 206 -9.31 -13.49 3.23
N LEU A 207 -8.23 -12.86 2.79
CA LEU A 207 -8.06 -11.42 2.80
C LEU A 207 -8.12 -10.87 1.38
N MET A 208 -8.90 -9.82 1.17
CA MET A 208 -9.05 -9.16 -0.14
C MET A 208 -9.08 -7.65 0.01
N MET A 209 -8.73 -6.95 -1.06
CA MET A 209 -9.05 -5.52 -1.15
C MET A 209 -10.55 -5.34 -1.32
N ASP A 210 -11.11 -4.33 -0.62
CA ASP A 210 -12.44 -3.84 -0.94
C ASP A 210 -12.35 -3.08 -2.26
N ARG A 211 -13.02 -3.59 -3.28
CA ARG A 211 -13.09 -2.98 -4.61
C ARG A 211 -14.54 -2.83 -4.99
N GLN A 212 -14.92 -1.63 -5.37
CA GLN A 212 -16.24 -1.42 -5.98
C GLN A 212 -16.22 -1.92 -7.44
N GLY A 213 -17.28 -2.63 -7.86
CA GLY A 213 -17.48 -3.08 -9.25
C GLY A 213 -17.10 -4.55 -9.51
N ASP A 214 -16.93 -4.88 -10.79
CA ASP A 214 -16.78 -6.26 -11.32
C ASP A 214 -15.54 -7.05 -10.83
N HIS A 215 -14.69 -6.43 -10.03
CA HIS A 215 -13.48 -7.08 -9.47
C HIS A 215 -13.67 -7.59 -8.04
N SER A 216 -14.82 -7.31 -7.40
CA SER A 216 -15.14 -7.85 -6.07
C SER A 216 -15.93 -9.15 -6.24
N ALA A 217 -15.27 -10.29 -6.05
CA ALA A 217 -16.01 -11.54 -5.89
C ALA A 217 -16.86 -11.46 -4.61
N ALA A 218 -18.17 -11.65 -4.72
CA ALA A 218 -19.01 -11.76 -3.53
C ALA A 218 -18.60 -13.01 -2.72
N ASP A 219 -18.83 -13.02 -1.39
CA ASP A 219 -18.46 -14.15 -0.55
C ASP A 219 -19.10 -15.46 -1.04
N ALA A 220 -20.34 -15.39 -1.55
CA ALA A 220 -21.01 -16.53 -2.15
C ALA A 220 -20.29 -17.05 -3.41
N GLU A 221 -19.68 -16.18 -4.20
CA GLU A 221 -18.88 -16.56 -5.38
C GLU A 221 -17.55 -17.19 -4.93
N LEU A 222 -16.85 -16.58 -3.95
CA LEU A 222 -15.63 -17.16 -3.37
C LEU A 222 -15.86 -18.58 -2.87
N PHE A 223 -16.89 -18.77 -2.06
CA PHE A 223 -17.20 -20.08 -1.45
C PHE A 223 -17.91 -21.05 -2.40
N SER A 224 -18.34 -20.62 -3.58
CA SER A 224 -18.76 -21.54 -4.65
C SER A 224 -17.58 -22.11 -5.43
N HIS A 225 -16.36 -21.53 -5.30
CA HIS A 225 -15.15 -22.04 -5.92
C HIS A 225 -14.75 -23.40 -5.33
N PRO A 226 -14.57 -24.47 -6.12
CA PRO A 226 -14.35 -25.81 -5.59
C PRO A 226 -13.21 -25.91 -4.59
N ALA A 227 -12.08 -25.26 -4.85
CA ALA A 227 -10.91 -25.29 -3.98
C ALA A 227 -11.10 -24.47 -2.69
N LEU A 228 -11.77 -23.33 -2.75
CA LEU A 228 -12.02 -22.48 -1.57
C LEU A 228 -13.11 -23.09 -0.67
N SER A 229 -14.14 -23.71 -1.24
CA SER A 229 -15.29 -24.27 -0.49
C SER A 229 -14.90 -25.33 0.56
N THR A 230 -13.73 -25.93 0.42
CA THR A 230 -13.23 -26.98 1.34
C THR A 230 -12.28 -26.44 2.42
N THR A 231 -11.95 -25.15 2.39
CA THR A 231 -11.00 -24.52 3.32
C THR A 231 -11.63 -24.24 4.69
N PRO A 232 -10.83 -24.12 5.77
CA PRO A 232 -11.31 -23.64 7.07
C PRO A 232 -12.04 -22.29 6.95
N ALA A 233 -11.51 -21.35 6.17
CA ALA A 233 -12.12 -20.06 5.92
C ALA A 233 -13.56 -20.15 5.38
N ALA A 234 -13.85 -21.14 4.51
CA ALA A 234 -15.21 -21.36 4.01
C ALA A 234 -16.14 -21.94 5.08
N GLN A 235 -15.64 -22.75 6.00
CA GLN A 235 -16.41 -23.36 7.08
C GLN A 235 -16.86 -22.33 8.12
N THR A 236 -16.02 -21.31 8.37
CA THR A 236 -16.28 -20.23 9.32
C THR A 236 -16.86 -18.98 8.67
N GLY A 237 -16.82 -18.88 7.35
CA GLY A 237 -17.19 -17.67 6.60
C GLY A 237 -16.18 -16.53 6.75
N SER A 238 -14.91 -16.84 7.06
CA SER A 238 -13.88 -15.85 7.38
C SER A 238 -13.31 -15.19 6.12
N VAL A 239 -13.98 -14.13 5.65
CA VAL A 239 -13.51 -13.23 4.60
C VAL A 239 -13.35 -11.84 5.15
N VAL A 240 -12.15 -11.30 5.05
CA VAL A 240 -11.82 -9.93 5.48
C VAL A 240 -11.61 -9.07 4.24
N ARG A 241 -12.27 -7.91 4.19
CA ARG A 241 -12.10 -6.91 3.14
C ARG A 241 -11.66 -5.60 3.75
N MET A 242 -10.70 -4.97 3.12
CA MET A 242 -10.19 -3.67 3.56
C MET A 242 -9.90 -2.79 2.34
N ASP A 243 -10.03 -1.48 2.52
CA ASP A 243 -9.61 -0.50 1.49
C ASP A 243 -8.18 -0.78 1.05
N GLY A 244 -7.94 -0.73 -0.27
CA GLY A 244 -6.66 -1.13 -0.84
C GLY A 244 -5.51 -0.22 -0.43
N LEU A 245 -5.74 1.10 -0.35
CA LEU A 245 -4.70 2.05 0.06
C LEU A 245 -4.40 1.93 1.56
N LEU A 246 -5.44 1.80 2.40
CA LEU A 246 -5.26 1.58 3.83
C LEU A 246 -4.43 0.32 4.12
N MET A 247 -4.74 -0.78 3.41
CA MET A 247 -4.10 -2.07 3.63
C MET A 247 -2.69 -2.16 3.05
N LEU A 248 -2.45 -1.63 1.86
CA LEU A 248 -1.23 -1.87 1.08
C LEU A 248 -0.36 -0.63 0.86
N GLY A 249 -0.78 0.55 1.37
CA GLY A 249 -0.06 1.79 1.17
C GLY A 249 1.20 1.95 2.02
N PHE A 250 1.26 1.29 3.17
CA PHE A 250 2.39 1.44 4.12
C PHE A 250 2.72 2.92 4.37
N GLY A 251 1.68 3.67 4.68
CA GLY A 251 1.71 5.09 5.02
C GLY A 251 1.41 5.35 6.51
N PRO A 252 1.08 6.60 6.87
CA PRO A 252 0.80 7.00 8.25
C PRO A 252 -0.36 6.22 8.91
N ARG A 253 -1.30 5.68 8.12
CA ARG A 253 -2.46 4.91 8.62
C ARG A 253 -2.20 3.41 8.78
N THR A 254 -0.99 2.92 8.53
CA THR A 254 -0.67 1.49 8.69
C THR A 254 -1.01 0.94 10.09
N PRO A 255 -0.83 1.68 11.21
CA PRO A 255 -1.25 1.20 12.53
C PRO A 255 -2.76 0.92 12.63
N GLU A 256 -3.60 1.72 11.95
CA GLU A 256 -5.05 1.51 11.85
C GLU A 256 -5.37 0.20 11.13
N ALA A 257 -4.73 -0.04 9.98
CA ALA A 257 -4.89 -1.27 9.22
C ALA A 257 -4.48 -2.51 10.05
N VAL A 258 -3.36 -2.44 10.75
CA VAL A 258 -2.86 -3.51 11.62
C VAL A 258 -3.86 -3.85 12.71
N ARG A 259 -4.41 -2.85 13.42
CA ARG A 259 -5.42 -3.06 14.47
C ARG A 259 -6.69 -3.70 13.90
N ALA A 260 -7.19 -3.20 12.78
CA ALA A 260 -8.39 -3.71 12.15
C ALA A 260 -8.23 -5.16 11.67
N LEU A 261 -7.10 -5.48 11.04
CA LEU A 261 -6.81 -6.85 10.60
C LEU A 261 -6.59 -7.80 11.78
N SER A 262 -5.85 -7.38 12.82
CA SER A 262 -5.64 -8.18 14.02
C SER A 262 -6.96 -8.53 14.69
N ALA A 263 -7.89 -7.58 14.84
CA ALA A 263 -9.21 -7.83 15.38
C ALA A 263 -10.00 -8.84 14.54
N ALA A 264 -9.97 -8.69 13.21
CA ALA A 264 -10.63 -9.64 12.30
C ALA A 264 -10.01 -11.04 12.34
N PHE A 265 -8.69 -11.14 12.55
CA PHE A 265 -8.00 -12.41 12.71
C PHE A 265 -8.36 -13.10 14.03
N ASP A 266 -8.58 -12.31 15.10
CA ASP A 266 -9.06 -12.84 16.39
C ASP A 266 -10.48 -13.39 16.29
N GLU A 267 -11.38 -12.70 15.58
CA GLU A 267 -12.73 -13.17 15.32
C GLU A 267 -12.75 -14.48 14.52
N ALA A 268 -11.85 -14.65 13.57
CA ALA A 268 -11.74 -15.86 12.77
C ALA A 268 -11.23 -17.09 13.58
N ARG A 269 -10.54 -16.83 14.70
CA ARG A 269 -10.02 -17.88 15.61
C ARG A 269 -11.02 -18.37 16.65
N GLY A 270 -12.04 -17.56 16.98
CA GLY A 270 -13.01 -17.78 18.07
C GLY A 270 -14.20 -18.54 17.66
#